data_fd8f2f64a985319fdb17e2dc6ef4bc8a
#
_entry.id   fd8f2f64a985319fdb17e2dc6ef4bc8a
#
_cell.length_a   1.000
_cell.length_b   1.000
_cell.length_c   1.000
_cell.angle_alpha   90.00
_cell.angle_beta   90.00
_cell.angle_gamma   90.00
#
_symmetry.space_group_name_H-M   'P 1'
#
loop_
_entity.id
_entity.type
_entity.pdbx_description
1 polymer ?
#
loop_
_entity_poly.entity_id
_entity_poly.type
_entity_poly.pdbx_seq_one_letter_code
_entity_poly.pdbx_strand_id
1 'polypeptide(L)'
;MEFNLTSKYKPTGDQPLAIKQLTDGIHRGDPAQVLLGVTGSGKTFTVANVIANVEKPTLILSHNKTLAAQLYEEMKGFFPHNAVEYYVSYYDYYQPEAYLPTTDTYIEKDLAINEEIDKLRLGTVSALLSGRKDVIVVSSVSCIYGMGGPVAMQESIIKLKRGQKIDRNDFLRQLVTALYIRNDIELQRGNFRVKRRNRRYCYGLF
;
A
#
# COMPACT_ATOMS: atom_id res chain seq x y z
N MET A 1 -3.11 16.90 -5.85
CA MET A 1 -1.84 16.89 -5.08
C MET A 1 -0.78 16.54 -6.09
N GLU A 2 0.30 17.29 -6.11
CA GLU A 2 1.43 17.15 -7.02
C GLU A 2 2.51 16.30 -6.36
N PHE A 3 3.33 15.63 -7.16
CA PHE A 3 4.51 14.95 -6.63
C PHE A 3 5.59 15.95 -6.26
N ASN A 4 6.06 15.89 -5.01
CA ASN A 4 7.11 16.78 -4.52
C ASN A 4 8.41 15.99 -4.30
N LEU A 5 9.27 15.99 -5.32
CA LEU A 5 10.56 15.32 -5.28
C LEU A 5 11.52 16.07 -4.37
N THR A 6 12.01 15.39 -3.35
CA THR A 6 13.03 15.88 -2.42
C THR A 6 14.33 15.11 -2.62
N SER A 7 15.41 15.80 -2.99
CA SER A 7 16.72 15.17 -3.18
C SER A 7 17.85 16.15 -2.90
N LYS A 8 18.94 15.63 -2.34
CA LYS A 8 20.22 16.36 -2.22
C LYS A 8 21.01 16.33 -3.54
N TYR A 9 20.63 15.44 -4.45
CA TYR A 9 21.31 15.24 -5.72
C TYR A 9 20.57 15.96 -6.85
N LYS A 10 21.34 16.37 -7.87
CA LYS A 10 20.81 16.88 -9.15
C LYS A 10 21.14 15.87 -10.26
N PRO A 11 20.29 15.75 -11.28
CA PRO A 11 20.59 14.90 -12.42
C PRO A 11 21.90 15.29 -13.09
N THR A 12 22.80 14.31 -13.33
CA THR A 12 24.12 14.52 -13.93
C THR A 12 24.39 13.51 -15.05
N GLY A 13 25.39 13.80 -15.88
CA GLY A 13 25.75 12.94 -17.00
C GLY A 13 24.62 12.79 -18.00
N ASP A 14 24.26 11.54 -18.32
CA ASP A 14 23.18 11.22 -19.27
C ASP A 14 21.78 11.23 -18.63
N GLN A 15 21.67 11.37 -17.30
CA GLN A 15 20.38 11.36 -16.59
C GLN A 15 19.41 12.45 -17.09
N PRO A 16 19.81 13.74 -17.31
CA PRO A 16 18.89 14.77 -17.81
C PRO A 16 18.27 14.40 -19.16
N LEU A 17 19.07 13.82 -20.05
CA LEU A 17 18.58 13.38 -21.37
C LEU A 17 17.62 12.20 -21.23
N ALA A 18 17.96 11.21 -20.42
CA ALA A 18 17.11 10.04 -20.15
C ALA A 18 15.77 10.46 -19.52
N ILE A 19 15.79 11.34 -18.52
CA ILE A 19 14.58 11.88 -17.88
C ILE A 19 13.68 12.53 -18.93
N LYS A 20 14.25 13.41 -19.76
CA LYS A 20 13.50 14.09 -20.82
C LYS A 20 12.88 13.11 -21.81
N GLN A 21 13.66 12.17 -22.35
CA GLN A 21 13.18 11.19 -23.33
C GLN A 21 12.07 10.30 -22.77
N LEU A 22 12.21 9.81 -21.54
CA LEU A 22 11.20 8.99 -20.88
C LEU A 22 9.90 9.79 -20.61
N THR A 23 10.04 11.02 -20.14
CA THR A 23 8.88 11.91 -19.89
C THR A 23 8.15 12.23 -21.19
N ASP A 24 8.89 12.63 -22.24
CA ASP A 24 8.32 12.93 -23.56
C ASP A 24 7.62 11.69 -24.16
N GLY A 25 8.21 10.50 -24.00
CA GLY A 25 7.61 9.25 -24.47
C GLY A 25 6.30 8.92 -23.77
N ILE A 26 6.21 9.12 -22.45
CA ILE A 26 4.96 8.93 -21.71
C ILE A 26 3.89 9.95 -22.15
N HIS A 27 4.26 11.19 -22.43
CA HIS A 27 3.34 12.21 -22.92
C HIS A 27 2.85 11.93 -24.34
N ARG A 28 3.68 11.33 -25.20
CA ARG A 28 3.27 10.85 -26.54
C ARG A 28 2.34 9.64 -26.48
N GLY A 29 2.32 8.91 -25.34
CA GLY A 29 1.56 7.68 -25.20
C GLY A 29 2.31 6.45 -25.71
N ASP A 30 3.65 6.47 -25.72
CA ASP A 30 4.47 5.31 -26.06
C ASP A 30 4.08 4.12 -25.16
N PRO A 31 3.78 2.93 -25.70
CA PRO A 31 3.27 1.80 -24.93
C PRO A 31 4.32 1.19 -24.01
N ALA A 32 5.60 1.36 -24.32
CA ALA A 32 6.71 0.86 -23.52
C ALA A 32 7.98 1.64 -23.79
N GLN A 33 8.83 1.75 -22.79
CA GLN A 33 10.15 2.37 -22.87
C GLN A 33 11.13 1.55 -22.01
N VAL A 34 12.40 1.55 -22.35
CA VAL A 34 13.45 0.85 -21.63
C VAL A 34 14.51 1.83 -21.17
N LEU A 35 14.77 1.89 -19.85
CA LEU A 35 15.90 2.59 -19.27
C LEU A 35 17.06 1.63 -19.06
N LEU A 36 18.10 1.74 -19.89
CA LEU A 36 19.30 0.93 -19.79
C LEU A 36 20.39 1.68 -18.98
N GLY A 37 21.02 0.98 -18.07
CA GLY A 37 22.11 1.55 -17.26
C GLY A 37 22.74 0.51 -16.33
N VAL A 38 24.03 0.68 -16.04
CA VAL A 38 24.77 -0.17 -15.12
C VAL A 38 24.29 -0.01 -13.68
N THR A 39 24.63 -0.98 -12.82
CA THR A 39 24.37 -0.86 -11.38
C THR A 39 25.05 0.39 -10.83
N GLY A 40 24.34 1.13 -9.97
CA GLY A 40 24.87 2.38 -9.40
C GLY A 40 24.77 3.62 -10.29
N SER A 41 24.23 3.54 -11.53
CA SER A 41 24.07 4.70 -12.42
C SER A 41 22.94 5.66 -12.01
N GLY A 42 22.26 5.42 -10.90
CA GLY A 42 21.16 6.25 -10.41
C GLY A 42 19.84 6.06 -11.16
N LYS A 43 19.57 4.85 -11.69
CA LYS A 43 18.31 4.56 -12.39
C LYS A 43 17.07 4.89 -11.53
N THR A 44 17.08 4.55 -10.24
CA THR A 44 15.96 4.85 -9.33
C THR A 44 15.72 6.35 -9.22
N PHE A 45 16.80 7.15 -9.13
CA PHE A 45 16.70 8.60 -9.10
C PHE A 45 16.20 9.17 -10.43
N THR A 46 16.64 8.61 -11.56
CA THR A 46 16.12 8.97 -12.90
C THR A 46 14.62 8.72 -12.98
N VAL A 47 14.15 7.52 -12.55
CA VAL A 47 12.72 7.18 -12.53
C VAL A 47 11.94 8.09 -11.58
N ALA A 48 12.47 8.43 -10.40
CA ALA A 48 11.83 9.37 -9.48
C ALA A 48 11.61 10.76 -10.14
N ASN A 49 12.58 11.26 -10.88
CA ASN A 49 12.41 12.51 -11.64
C ASN A 49 11.35 12.40 -12.75
N VAL A 50 11.28 11.26 -13.45
CA VAL A 50 10.22 11.02 -14.44
C VAL A 50 8.83 11.01 -13.77
N ILE A 51 8.68 10.33 -12.64
CA ILE A 51 7.42 10.30 -11.87
C ILE A 51 6.99 11.72 -11.49
N ALA A 52 7.92 12.53 -10.98
CA ALA A 52 7.64 13.91 -10.61
C ALA A 52 7.21 14.77 -11.80
N ASN A 53 7.81 14.56 -12.99
CA ASN A 53 7.47 15.32 -14.19
C ASN A 53 6.14 14.91 -14.83
N VAL A 54 5.76 13.61 -14.69
CA VAL A 54 4.56 13.05 -15.34
C VAL A 54 3.31 13.21 -14.49
N GLU A 55 3.47 13.27 -13.15
CA GLU A 55 2.39 13.47 -12.18
C GLU A 55 1.25 12.45 -12.27
N LYS A 56 1.56 11.20 -12.59
CA LYS A 56 0.57 10.10 -12.65
C LYS A 56 0.79 9.10 -11.52
N PRO A 57 -0.29 8.49 -10.99
CA PRO A 57 -0.17 7.36 -10.08
C PRO A 57 0.73 6.29 -10.70
N THR A 58 1.67 5.78 -9.93
CA THR A 58 2.73 4.90 -10.44
C THR A 58 2.75 3.59 -9.68
N LEU A 59 2.85 2.47 -10.41
CA LEU A 59 3.10 1.15 -9.86
C LEU A 59 4.52 0.70 -10.22
N ILE A 60 5.32 0.39 -9.19
CA ILE A 60 6.68 -0.17 -9.34
C ILE A 60 6.61 -1.64 -8.97
N LEU A 61 6.89 -2.51 -9.94
CA LEU A 61 6.91 -3.95 -9.75
C LEU A 61 8.34 -4.46 -9.57
N SER A 62 8.53 -5.25 -8.53
CA SER A 62 9.78 -5.94 -8.23
C SER A 62 9.58 -7.44 -8.24
N HIS A 63 10.62 -8.19 -8.59
CA HIS A 63 10.57 -9.65 -8.66
C HIS A 63 10.60 -10.32 -7.27
N ASN A 64 11.00 -9.63 -6.20
CA ASN A 64 10.99 -10.16 -4.84
C ASN A 64 10.71 -9.08 -3.78
N LYS A 65 10.42 -9.53 -2.53
CA LYS A 65 10.14 -8.65 -1.38
C LYS A 65 11.32 -7.76 -1.01
N THR A 66 12.55 -8.28 -1.05
CA THR A 66 13.75 -7.55 -0.62
C THR A 66 14.03 -6.35 -1.52
N LEU A 67 13.98 -6.54 -2.84
CA LEU A 67 14.15 -5.44 -3.78
C LEU A 67 12.95 -4.47 -3.71
N ALA A 68 11.74 -4.98 -3.50
CA ALA A 68 10.58 -4.12 -3.27
C ALA A 68 10.76 -3.23 -2.04
N ALA A 69 11.29 -3.77 -0.93
CA ALA A 69 11.59 -3.00 0.28
C ALA A 69 12.63 -1.90 0.02
N GLN A 70 13.72 -2.24 -0.67
CA GLN A 70 14.74 -1.27 -1.05
C GLN A 70 14.17 -0.14 -1.90
N LEU A 71 13.41 -0.47 -2.94
CA LEU A 71 12.77 0.53 -3.82
C LEU A 71 11.75 1.39 -3.06
N TYR A 72 11.01 0.79 -2.12
CA TYR A 72 10.09 1.52 -1.27
C TYR A 72 10.81 2.57 -0.42
N GLU A 73 11.89 2.19 0.26
CA GLU A 73 12.69 3.11 1.08
C GLU A 73 13.31 4.24 0.23
N GLU A 74 13.87 3.91 -0.93
CA GLU A 74 14.40 4.90 -1.86
C GLU A 74 13.31 5.89 -2.32
N MET A 75 12.14 5.39 -2.75
CA MET A 75 11.02 6.24 -3.17
C MET A 75 10.44 7.05 -2.02
N LYS A 76 10.36 6.49 -0.81
CA LYS A 76 9.93 7.21 0.40
C LYS A 76 10.87 8.35 0.73
N GLY A 77 12.18 8.15 0.52
CA GLY A 77 13.19 9.20 0.67
C GLY A 77 13.06 10.31 -0.36
N PHE A 78 12.71 9.98 -1.61
CA PHE A 78 12.48 10.97 -2.68
C PHE A 78 11.14 11.69 -2.56
N PHE A 79 10.11 11.05 -2.02
CA PHE A 79 8.75 11.58 -1.93
C PHE A 79 8.21 11.52 -0.49
N PRO A 80 8.83 12.23 0.47
CA PRO A 80 8.47 12.14 1.88
C PRO A 80 7.06 12.67 2.20
N HIS A 81 6.49 13.50 1.33
CA HIS A 81 5.18 14.12 1.52
C HIS A 81 4.06 13.51 0.66
N ASN A 82 4.41 12.57 -0.22
CA ASN A 82 3.45 11.88 -1.08
C ASN A 82 3.12 10.49 -0.54
N ALA A 83 2.08 9.87 -1.07
CA ALA A 83 1.69 8.52 -0.68
C ALA A 83 2.59 7.49 -1.37
N VAL A 84 3.66 7.09 -0.70
CA VAL A 84 4.48 5.96 -1.13
C VAL A 84 4.06 4.75 -0.30
N GLU A 85 3.56 3.72 -0.98
CA GLU A 85 2.90 2.58 -0.37
C GLU A 85 3.63 1.28 -0.71
N TYR A 86 3.62 0.32 0.24
CA TYR A 86 4.30 -0.96 0.10
C TYR A 86 3.28 -2.09 0.03
N TYR A 87 3.28 -2.85 -1.07
CA TYR A 87 2.30 -3.89 -1.30
C TYR A 87 2.95 -5.22 -1.71
N VAL A 88 3.24 -6.05 -0.72
CA VAL A 88 3.86 -7.37 -0.91
C VAL A 88 3.03 -8.48 -0.26
N SER A 89 3.41 -9.74 -0.44
CA SER A 89 2.75 -10.86 0.23
C SER A 89 2.87 -10.73 1.75
N TYR A 90 1.76 -10.92 2.45
CA TYR A 90 1.70 -10.91 3.92
C TYR A 90 2.14 -12.22 4.57
N TYR A 91 2.38 -13.26 3.78
CA TYR A 91 2.95 -14.51 4.28
C TYR A 91 4.48 -14.36 4.42
N ASP A 92 5.00 -14.54 5.62
CA ASP A 92 6.44 -14.56 5.87
C ASP A 92 7.01 -15.95 5.77
N TYR A 93 6.22 -16.95 6.17
CA TYR A 93 6.61 -18.34 6.18
C TYR A 93 5.50 -19.21 5.58
N TYR A 94 5.88 -20.13 4.73
CA TYR A 94 5.01 -21.17 4.19
C TYR A 94 5.66 -22.53 4.43
N GLN A 95 5.11 -23.31 5.34
CA GLN A 95 5.45 -24.71 5.54
C GLN A 95 4.37 -25.56 4.88
N PRO A 96 4.69 -26.29 3.80
CA PRO A 96 3.75 -27.22 3.20
C PRO A 96 3.49 -28.38 4.15
N GLU A 97 2.31 -28.97 4.05
CA GLU A 97 2.02 -30.24 4.70
C GLU A 97 3.00 -31.31 4.24
N ALA A 98 3.58 -32.05 5.15
CA ALA A 98 4.46 -33.16 4.85
C ALA A 98 4.24 -34.30 5.85
N TYR A 99 4.27 -35.53 5.36
CA TYR A 99 4.28 -36.72 6.19
C TYR A 99 5.64 -37.40 6.08
N LEU A 100 6.28 -37.64 7.22
CA LEU A 100 7.54 -38.35 7.33
C LEU A 100 7.29 -39.80 7.76
N PRO A 101 7.25 -40.78 6.83
CA PRO A 101 6.92 -42.18 7.15
C PRO A 101 7.91 -42.84 8.11
N THR A 102 9.15 -42.36 8.11
CA THR A 102 10.22 -42.93 8.94
C THR A 102 10.04 -42.66 10.44
N THR A 103 9.36 -41.58 10.79
CA THR A 103 9.12 -41.15 12.18
C THR A 103 7.64 -41.07 12.51
N ASP A 104 6.77 -41.49 11.60
CA ASP A 104 5.28 -41.38 11.73
C ASP A 104 4.88 -39.94 12.16
N THR A 105 5.54 -38.94 11.58
CA THR A 105 5.32 -37.55 11.95
C THR A 105 4.57 -36.82 10.83
N TYR A 106 3.43 -36.26 11.16
CA TYR A 106 2.69 -35.34 10.29
C TYR A 106 3.07 -33.91 10.61
N ILE A 107 3.59 -33.20 9.60
CA ILE A 107 3.91 -31.78 9.69
C ILE A 107 2.72 -31.01 9.14
N GLU A 108 2.03 -30.29 10.01
CA GLU A 108 0.89 -29.46 9.62
C GLU A 108 1.34 -28.25 8.79
N LYS A 109 0.43 -27.81 7.93
CA LYS A 109 0.63 -26.57 7.16
C LYS A 109 0.66 -25.38 8.13
N ASP A 110 1.76 -24.62 8.11
CA ASP A 110 1.90 -23.39 8.87
C ASP A 110 2.00 -22.17 7.96
N LEU A 111 1.19 -21.16 8.25
CA LEU A 111 1.08 -19.91 7.51
C LEU A 111 1.17 -18.76 8.51
N ALA A 112 2.38 -18.24 8.70
CA ALA A 112 2.58 -17.04 9.52
C ALA A 112 2.20 -15.78 8.73
N ILE A 113 1.14 -15.11 9.16
CA ILE A 113 0.70 -13.83 8.60
C ILE A 113 1.42 -12.70 9.34
N ASN A 114 2.10 -11.84 8.57
CA ASN A 114 2.71 -10.64 9.11
C ASN A 114 1.67 -9.51 9.17
N GLU A 115 1.23 -9.18 10.38
CA GLU A 115 0.21 -8.15 10.60
C GLU A 115 0.64 -6.75 10.16
N GLU A 116 1.95 -6.43 10.22
CA GLU A 116 2.46 -5.13 9.78
C GLU A 116 2.35 -4.99 8.26
N ILE A 117 2.72 -6.04 7.53
CA ILE A 117 2.57 -6.06 6.06
C ILE A 117 1.09 -5.98 5.69
N ASP A 118 0.22 -6.64 6.42
CA ASP A 118 -1.22 -6.55 6.16
C ASP A 118 -1.77 -5.13 6.40
N LYS A 119 -1.29 -4.42 7.42
CA LYS A 119 -1.59 -2.99 7.61
C LYS A 119 -1.12 -2.13 6.43
N LEU A 120 0.10 -2.35 5.94
CA LEU A 120 0.65 -1.62 4.79
C LEU A 120 -0.17 -1.89 3.51
N ARG A 121 -0.61 -3.13 3.29
CA ARG A 121 -1.50 -3.48 2.17
C ARG A 121 -2.84 -2.77 2.25
N LEU A 122 -3.46 -2.74 3.41
CA LEU A 122 -4.71 -1.99 3.64
C LEU A 122 -4.50 -0.48 3.48
N GLY A 123 -3.36 0.06 3.93
CA GLY A 123 -2.95 1.43 3.70
C GLY A 123 -2.89 1.77 2.22
N THR A 124 -2.26 0.91 1.43
CA THR A 124 -2.20 1.04 -0.04
C THR A 124 -3.59 1.10 -0.67
N VAL A 125 -4.48 0.17 -0.30
CA VAL A 125 -5.85 0.14 -0.82
C VAL A 125 -6.61 1.42 -0.42
N SER A 126 -6.46 1.86 0.82
CA SER A 126 -7.07 3.10 1.31
C SER A 126 -6.56 4.32 0.56
N ALA A 127 -5.25 4.43 0.30
CA ALA A 127 -4.66 5.52 -0.48
C ALA A 127 -5.22 5.57 -1.91
N LEU A 128 -5.31 4.42 -2.58
CA LEU A 128 -5.86 4.32 -3.93
C LEU A 128 -7.36 4.67 -3.98
N LEU A 129 -8.15 4.19 -3.01
CA LEU A 129 -9.59 4.45 -2.94
C LEU A 129 -9.93 5.87 -2.44
N SER A 130 -8.97 6.59 -1.85
CA SER A 130 -9.16 7.97 -1.40
C SER A 130 -9.30 8.98 -2.55
N GLY A 131 -8.99 8.57 -3.79
CA GLY A 131 -8.97 9.43 -4.97
C GLY A 131 -7.70 10.30 -5.09
N ARG A 132 -6.67 10.04 -4.29
CA ARG A 132 -5.34 10.69 -4.43
C ARG A 132 -4.72 10.31 -5.79
N LYS A 133 -4.06 11.27 -6.41
CA LYS A 133 -3.32 11.05 -7.66
C LYS A 133 -1.81 10.96 -7.44
N ASP A 134 -1.32 11.39 -6.30
CA ASP A 134 0.08 11.41 -5.90
C ASP A 134 0.49 10.10 -5.17
N VAL A 135 0.15 8.96 -5.74
CA VAL A 135 0.37 7.63 -5.14
C VAL A 135 1.43 6.87 -5.93
N ILE A 136 2.44 6.37 -5.21
CA ILE A 136 3.43 5.42 -5.73
C ILE A 136 3.26 4.12 -4.95
N VAL A 137 2.93 3.03 -5.65
CA VAL A 137 2.83 1.70 -5.04
C VAL A 137 4.06 0.91 -5.44
N VAL A 138 4.84 0.47 -4.46
CA VAL A 138 5.94 -0.47 -4.69
C VAL A 138 5.49 -1.87 -4.30
N SER A 139 5.50 -2.77 -5.25
CA SER A 139 4.92 -4.10 -5.08
C SER A 139 5.84 -5.21 -5.59
N SER A 140 5.57 -6.41 -5.09
CA SER A 140 6.04 -7.65 -5.70
C SER A 140 4.92 -8.26 -6.57
N VAL A 141 5.14 -9.43 -7.13
CA VAL A 141 4.15 -10.20 -7.90
C VAL A 141 2.82 -10.40 -7.16
N SER A 142 2.79 -10.26 -5.84
CA SER A 142 1.58 -10.39 -5.01
C SER A 142 0.49 -9.35 -5.30
N CYS A 143 0.78 -8.28 -6.04
CA CYS A 143 -0.25 -7.33 -6.48
C CYS A 143 -1.25 -7.95 -7.47
N ILE A 144 -0.91 -9.07 -8.10
CA ILE A 144 -1.80 -9.82 -9.00
C ILE A 144 -2.96 -10.44 -8.21
N TYR A 145 -2.71 -10.78 -6.94
CA TYR A 145 -3.72 -11.33 -6.05
C TYR A 145 -4.39 -10.20 -5.27
N GLY A 146 -5.53 -9.73 -5.75
CA GLY A 146 -6.26 -8.62 -5.15
C GLY A 146 -6.85 -8.95 -3.77
N MET A 147 -7.24 -7.92 -3.04
CA MET A 147 -7.94 -8.01 -1.74
C MET A 147 -9.47 -7.89 -1.88
N GLY A 148 -10.03 -8.30 -3.00
CA GLY A 148 -11.46 -8.14 -3.32
C GLY A 148 -11.74 -7.11 -4.40
N GLY A 149 -13.03 -6.97 -4.78
CA GLY A 149 -13.44 -6.01 -5.81
C GLY A 149 -13.37 -4.57 -5.32
N PRO A 150 -12.86 -3.62 -6.13
CA PRO A 150 -12.78 -2.19 -5.74
C PRO A 150 -14.14 -1.59 -5.38
N VAL A 151 -15.22 -2.02 -6.03
CA VAL A 151 -16.58 -1.54 -5.79
C VAL A 151 -17.07 -1.96 -4.41
N ALA A 152 -16.95 -3.24 -4.06
CA ALA A 152 -17.36 -3.75 -2.75
C ALA A 152 -16.56 -3.08 -1.60
N MET A 153 -15.28 -2.79 -1.83
CA MET A 153 -14.46 -2.06 -0.87
C MET A 153 -14.92 -0.60 -0.72
N GLN A 154 -15.24 0.09 -1.82
CA GLN A 154 -15.75 1.46 -1.75
C GLN A 154 -17.07 1.57 -0.99
N GLU A 155 -17.96 0.60 -1.15
CA GLU A 155 -19.25 0.54 -0.43
C GLU A 155 -19.07 0.30 1.07
N SER A 156 -17.97 -0.35 1.47
CA SER A 156 -17.66 -0.63 2.88
C SER A 156 -16.91 0.51 3.59
N ILE A 157 -16.52 1.58 2.86
CA ILE A 157 -15.76 2.70 3.45
C ILE A 157 -16.69 3.62 4.25
N ILE A 158 -16.42 3.75 5.54
CA ILE A 158 -17.07 4.72 6.41
C ILE A 158 -16.20 5.98 6.50
N LYS A 159 -16.64 7.09 5.89
CA LYS A 159 -15.90 8.36 5.91
C LYS A 159 -16.35 9.22 7.09
N LEU A 160 -15.42 9.55 7.98
CA LEU A 160 -15.67 10.39 9.15
C LEU A 160 -14.83 11.66 9.10
N LYS A 161 -15.41 12.79 9.47
CA LYS A 161 -14.72 14.08 9.61
C LYS A 161 -14.85 14.58 11.03
N ARG A 162 -13.77 15.16 11.58
CA ARG A 162 -13.81 15.79 12.91
C ARG A 162 -14.87 16.89 12.94
N GLY A 163 -15.76 16.86 13.95
CA GLY A 163 -16.86 17.81 14.10
C GLY A 163 -18.12 17.46 13.29
N GLN A 164 -18.12 16.38 12.53
CA GLN A 164 -19.32 15.90 11.83
C GLN A 164 -20.37 15.44 12.84
N LYS A 165 -21.62 15.88 12.65
CA LYS A 165 -22.77 15.33 13.37
C LYS A 165 -23.20 14.04 12.69
N ILE A 166 -23.23 12.94 13.42
CA ILE A 166 -23.67 11.63 12.93
C ILE A 166 -24.68 11.04 13.91
N ASP A 167 -25.73 10.41 13.40
CA ASP A 167 -26.65 9.65 14.25
C ASP A 167 -25.93 8.38 14.73
N ARG A 168 -26.05 8.11 16.03
CA ARG A 168 -25.36 6.98 16.67
C ARG A 168 -25.82 5.64 16.10
N ASN A 169 -27.13 5.46 15.93
CA ASN A 169 -27.67 4.19 15.50
C ASN A 169 -27.34 3.90 14.04
N ASP A 170 -27.35 4.94 13.20
CA ASP A 170 -26.96 4.84 11.80
C ASP A 170 -25.47 4.52 11.68
N PHE A 171 -24.63 5.13 12.50
CA PHE A 171 -23.19 4.81 12.53
C PHE A 171 -22.92 3.37 12.97
N LEU A 172 -23.62 2.89 14.00
CA LEU A 172 -23.49 1.50 14.44
C LEU A 172 -23.98 0.50 13.37
N ARG A 173 -25.05 0.84 12.64
CA ARG A 173 -25.48 0.03 11.49
C ARG A 173 -24.43 0.00 10.39
N GLN A 174 -23.82 1.14 10.06
CA GLN A 174 -22.73 1.20 9.07
C GLN A 174 -21.54 0.31 9.48
N LEU A 175 -21.16 0.33 10.76
CA LEU A 175 -20.10 -0.55 11.27
C LEU A 175 -20.43 -2.03 11.08
N VAL A 176 -21.68 -2.44 11.42
CA VAL A 176 -22.12 -3.84 11.25
C VAL A 176 -22.18 -4.21 9.76
N THR A 177 -22.65 -3.31 8.90
CA THR A 177 -22.67 -3.54 7.44
C THR A 177 -21.24 -3.68 6.87
N ALA A 178 -20.27 -2.92 7.43
CA ALA A 178 -18.87 -3.04 7.11
C ALA A 178 -18.15 -4.23 7.81
N LEU A 179 -18.93 -5.19 8.33
CA LEU A 179 -18.47 -6.43 8.96
C LEU A 179 -17.68 -6.26 10.27
N TYR A 180 -17.82 -5.10 10.94
CA TYR A 180 -17.27 -4.95 12.29
C TYR A 180 -18.14 -5.71 13.31
N ILE A 181 -17.48 -6.39 14.24
CA ILE A 181 -18.13 -7.18 15.28
C ILE A 181 -18.13 -6.38 16.60
N ARG A 182 -19.27 -6.31 17.27
CA ARG A 182 -19.33 -5.70 18.59
C ARG A 182 -18.67 -6.60 19.62
N ASN A 183 -17.65 -6.09 20.30
CA ASN A 183 -16.98 -6.74 21.42
C ASN A 183 -16.80 -5.73 22.56
N ASP A 184 -17.47 -5.99 23.71
CA ASP A 184 -17.41 -5.09 24.86
C ASP A 184 -16.25 -5.45 25.82
N ILE A 185 -15.62 -6.63 25.66
CA ILE A 185 -14.56 -7.16 26.52
C ILE A 185 -13.20 -6.74 25.95
N GLU A 186 -12.89 -7.20 24.75
CA GLU A 186 -11.60 -6.96 24.09
C GLU A 186 -11.77 -6.23 22.78
N LEU A 187 -10.99 -5.17 22.60
CA LEU A 187 -11.01 -4.37 21.37
C LEU A 187 -9.86 -4.82 20.49
N GLN A 188 -10.19 -5.67 19.52
CA GLN A 188 -9.27 -6.13 18.49
C GLN A 188 -9.64 -5.52 17.13
N ARG A 189 -8.77 -5.74 16.15
CA ARG A 189 -9.00 -5.34 14.75
C ARG A 189 -10.33 -5.93 14.23
N GLY A 190 -11.12 -5.11 13.55
CA GLY A 190 -12.46 -5.50 13.08
C GLY A 190 -13.53 -5.49 14.18
N ASN A 191 -13.22 -5.09 15.40
CA ASN A 191 -14.16 -4.99 16.49
C ASN A 191 -14.50 -3.53 16.83
N PHE A 192 -15.68 -3.30 17.33
CA PHE A 192 -16.05 -2.02 17.95
C PHE A 192 -16.69 -2.23 19.31
N ARG A 193 -16.57 -1.23 20.18
CA ARG A 193 -17.12 -1.23 21.52
C ARG A 193 -18.00 -0.01 21.74
N VAL A 194 -19.16 -0.21 22.37
CA VAL A 194 -20.10 0.86 22.68
C VAL A 194 -20.18 1.05 24.20
N LYS A 195 -19.54 2.09 24.72
CA LYS A 195 -19.67 2.47 26.13
C LYS A 195 -20.71 3.57 26.30
N ARG A 196 -21.64 3.38 27.25
CA ARG A 196 -22.60 4.41 27.67
C ARG A 196 -21.85 5.38 28.57
N ARG A 197 -21.45 6.55 28.04
CA ARG A 197 -20.89 7.62 28.87
C ARG A 197 -21.60 8.93 28.57
N ASN A 198 -22.00 9.66 29.60
CA ASN A 198 -22.60 11.00 29.47
C ASN A 198 -21.76 11.90 28.57
N ARG A 199 -22.32 12.27 27.42
CA ARG A 199 -21.92 13.34 26.48
C ARG A 199 -20.55 13.31 25.80
N ARG A 200 -19.69 12.29 25.95
CA ARG A 200 -18.46 12.14 25.15
C ARG A 200 -18.30 10.69 24.70
N TYR A 201 -18.39 10.46 23.40
CA TYR A 201 -18.22 9.14 22.80
C TYR A 201 -16.74 8.95 22.41
N CYS A 202 -16.06 7.97 22.99
CA CYS A 202 -14.78 7.49 22.50
C CYS A 202 -15.03 6.21 21.72
N TYR A 203 -14.80 6.25 20.42
CA TYR A 203 -14.77 5.08 19.56
C TYR A 203 -13.31 4.69 19.36
N GLY A 204 -12.93 3.48 19.72
CA GLY A 204 -11.68 2.89 19.32
C GLY A 204 -11.92 2.14 18.01
N LEU A 205 -11.45 2.69 16.91
CA LEU A 205 -11.28 2.03 15.63
C LEU A 205 -9.79 1.74 15.49
N PHE A 206 -9.41 0.48 15.33
CA PHE A 206 -8.05 0.03 15.03
C PHE A 206 -8.05 -0.78 13.74
#